data_a0d454a33cb18cd605dbe37ad9b5504f
#
_entry.id   a0d454a33cb18cd605dbe37ad9b5504f
#
_cell.length_a   1.000
_cell.length_b   1.000
_cell.length_c   1.000
_cell.angle_alpha   90.00
_cell.angle_beta   90.00
_cell.angle_gamma   90.00
#
_symmetry.space_group_name_H-M   'P 1'
#
loop_
_entity.id
_entity.type
_entity.pdbx_description
1 polymer ?
#
loop_
_entity_poly.entity_id
_entity_poly.type
_entity_poly.pdbx_seq_one_letter_code
_entity_poly.pdbx_strand_id
1 'polypeptide(L)'
;MSITEQAVTPAQQAITITAMTEHDLLEVVEIEETSGLSRWGWSAYYAELQGKNSHLMLVARSNSGRGLTSKLAGYIVARLGADELHINNVAVREEFRRSGLGQRLLDRIIEEGKRSGVRAAFLELRAGNEAALALYEKCGFRVTSRRKRYYSDPVEDALVMIIDLDGNA
;
A
#
# COMPACT_ATOMS: atom_id res chain seq x y z
N MET A 1 41.67 10.30 14.82
CA MET A 1 40.24 10.51 15.27
C MET A 1 39.34 9.85 14.26
N SER A 2 38.84 8.66 14.62
CA SER A 2 37.89 7.94 13.75
C SER A 2 36.50 8.54 13.97
N ILE A 3 35.97 9.16 12.93
CA ILE A 3 34.57 9.59 12.91
C ILE A 3 33.75 8.32 12.69
N THR A 4 33.15 7.81 13.74
CA THR A 4 32.19 6.70 13.66
C THR A 4 30.94 7.23 12.97
N GLU A 5 30.80 6.91 11.70
CA GLU A 5 29.61 7.20 10.90
C GLU A 5 28.49 6.34 11.46
N GLN A 6 27.64 6.92 12.31
CA GLN A 6 26.42 6.26 12.77
C GLN A 6 25.47 6.15 11.58
N ALA A 7 25.26 4.93 11.09
CA ALA A 7 24.26 4.63 10.10
C ALA A 7 22.88 4.99 10.69
N VAL A 8 22.19 5.95 10.08
CA VAL A 8 20.81 6.32 10.42
C VAL A 8 19.94 5.12 10.11
N THR A 9 19.26 4.57 11.13
CA THR A 9 18.34 3.46 10.92
C THR A 9 17.16 3.90 10.03
N PRO A 10 16.59 3.00 9.19
CA PRO A 10 15.46 3.32 8.31
C PRO A 10 14.28 3.99 9.02
N ALA A 11 14.05 3.67 10.29
CA ALA A 11 13.00 4.28 11.13
C ALA A 11 13.23 5.78 11.44
N GLN A 12 14.44 6.30 11.24
CA GLN A 12 14.79 7.71 11.48
C GLN A 12 14.82 8.54 10.20
N GLN A 13 14.60 7.92 9.03
CA GLN A 13 14.56 8.63 7.76
C GLN A 13 13.21 9.33 7.59
N ALA A 14 13.22 10.59 7.13
CA ALA A 14 12.00 11.28 6.78
C ALA A 14 11.34 10.61 5.58
N ILE A 15 10.08 10.21 5.73
CA ILE A 15 9.27 9.59 4.69
C ILE A 15 8.24 10.57 4.18
N THR A 16 8.22 10.81 2.87
CA THR A 16 7.17 11.58 2.18
C THR A 16 6.28 10.67 1.35
N ILE A 17 4.96 10.93 1.33
CA ILE A 17 3.99 10.22 0.52
C ILE A 17 3.51 11.17 -0.57
N THR A 18 3.69 10.77 -1.83
CA THR A 18 3.36 11.56 -3.02
C THR A 18 2.61 10.70 -4.05
N ALA A 19 2.04 11.34 -5.07
CA ALA A 19 1.48 10.62 -6.20
C ALA A 19 2.56 9.77 -6.89
N MET A 20 2.17 8.58 -7.33
CA MET A 20 3.01 7.69 -8.14
C MET A 20 3.18 8.27 -9.55
N THR A 21 4.34 8.10 -10.12
CA THR A 21 4.67 8.49 -11.49
C THR A 21 5.26 7.31 -12.27
N GLU A 22 5.41 7.45 -13.58
CA GLU A 22 6.04 6.42 -14.42
C GLU A 22 7.47 6.07 -13.96
N HIS A 23 8.18 7.05 -13.42
CA HIS A 23 9.57 6.86 -12.95
C HIS A 23 9.65 5.94 -11.72
N ASP A 24 8.53 5.72 -11.02
CA ASP A 24 8.47 4.88 -9.85
C ASP A 24 8.26 3.40 -10.18
N LEU A 25 7.77 3.09 -11.39
CA LEU A 25 7.23 1.78 -11.72
C LEU A 25 8.24 0.64 -11.61
N LEU A 26 9.51 0.90 -11.87
CA LEU A 26 10.55 -0.13 -11.71
C LEU A 26 10.72 -0.53 -10.24
N GLU A 27 10.79 0.44 -9.33
CA GLU A 27 10.86 0.16 -7.90
C GLU A 27 9.54 -0.40 -7.34
N VAL A 28 8.39 0.02 -7.86
CA VAL A 28 7.08 -0.53 -7.49
C VAL A 28 7.02 -2.02 -7.81
N VAL A 29 7.42 -2.42 -9.02
CA VAL A 29 7.45 -3.84 -9.43
C VAL A 29 8.46 -4.64 -8.61
N GLU A 30 9.62 -4.08 -8.30
CA GLU A 30 10.61 -4.71 -7.42
C GLU A 30 10.04 -4.97 -6.02
N ILE A 31 9.31 -4.01 -5.44
CA ILE A 31 8.64 -4.18 -4.15
C ILE A 31 7.53 -5.22 -4.24
N GLU A 32 6.73 -5.20 -5.31
CA GLU A 32 5.68 -6.19 -5.57
C GLU A 32 6.23 -7.61 -5.56
N GLU A 33 7.31 -7.88 -6.30
CA GLU A 33 7.93 -9.19 -6.42
C GLU A 33 8.39 -9.78 -5.08
N THR A 34 8.82 -8.93 -4.16
CA THR A 34 9.32 -9.33 -2.84
C THR A 34 8.23 -9.34 -1.76
N SER A 35 7.00 -8.93 -2.08
CA SER A 35 5.93 -8.74 -1.10
C SER A 35 4.90 -9.87 -1.06
N GLY A 36 5.01 -10.89 -1.92
CA GLY A 36 4.06 -12.00 -2.00
C GLY A 36 2.66 -11.61 -2.48
N LEU A 37 2.53 -10.45 -3.11
CA LEU A 37 1.28 -9.98 -3.72
C LEU A 37 1.01 -10.70 -5.05
N SER A 38 -0.27 -10.69 -5.47
CA SER A 38 -0.62 -11.05 -6.84
C SER A 38 0.02 -10.04 -7.80
N ARG A 39 0.83 -10.55 -8.73
CA ARG A 39 1.63 -9.70 -9.61
C ARG A 39 0.76 -8.98 -10.64
N TRP A 40 0.84 -7.66 -10.64
CA TRP A 40 0.32 -6.82 -11.71
C TRP A 40 1.37 -6.61 -12.80
N GLY A 41 2.60 -6.36 -12.40
CA GLY A 41 3.70 -6.04 -13.29
C GLY A 41 3.63 -4.62 -13.87
N TRP A 42 4.71 -4.22 -14.52
CA TRP A 42 4.91 -2.85 -15.02
C TRP A 42 3.76 -2.35 -15.91
N SER A 43 3.32 -3.17 -16.87
CA SER A 43 2.31 -2.77 -17.86
C SER A 43 0.95 -2.47 -17.23
N ALA A 44 0.55 -3.22 -16.19
CA ALA A 44 -0.72 -2.97 -15.51
C ALA A 44 -0.67 -1.70 -14.67
N TYR A 45 0.43 -1.45 -13.95
CA TYR A 45 0.62 -0.19 -13.23
C TYR A 45 0.66 1.01 -14.17
N TYR A 46 1.36 0.88 -15.31
CA TYR A 46 1.41 1.93 -16.32
C TYR A 46 0.02 2.25 -16.86
N ALA A 47 -0.76 1.23 -17.22
CA ALA A 47 -2.13 1.41 -17.70
C ALA A 47 -3.03 2.09 -16.65
N GLU A 48 -2.87 1.75 -15.37
CA GLU A 48 -3.61 2.38 -14.27
C GLU A 48 -3.23 3.86 -14.09
N LEU A 49 -1.94 4.20 -14.25
CA LEU A 49 -1.48 5.60 -14.21
C LEU A 49 -2.08 6.47 -15.32
N GLN A 50 -2.39 5.88 -16.49
CA GLN A 50 -3.06 6.58 -17.59
C GLN A 50 -4.57 6.68 -17.39
N GLY A 51 -5.11 6.04 -16.37
CA GLY A 51 -6.53 5.99 -16.06
C GLY A 51 -7.03 7.09 -15.13
N LYS A 52 -8.34 7.10 -14.90
CA LYS A 52 -9.02 8.07 -14.03
C LYS A 52 -8.67 7.93 -12.53
N ASN A 53 -8.12 6.79 -12.13
CA ASN A 53 -7.75 6.50 -10.74
C ASN A 53 -6.29 6.82 -10.42
N SER A 54 -5.55 7.44 -11.32
CA SER A 54 -4.12 7.75 -11.13
C SER A 54 -3.83 8.52 -9.84
N HIS A 55 -4.77 9.36 -9.38
CA HIS A 55 -4.67 10.09 -8.11
C HIS A 55 -4.75 9.20 -6.86
N LEU A 56 -5.18 7.93 -7.01
CA LEU A 56 -5.24 6.91 -5.96
C LEU A 56 -4.05 5.93 -6.03
N MET A 57 -2.99 6.32 -6.70
CA MET A 57 -1.73 5.60 -6.74
C MET A 57 -0.68 6.45 -6.03
N LEU A 58 -0.24 5.99 -4.87
CA LEU A 58 0.68 6.74 -4.02
C LEU A 58 1.95 5.95 -3.76
N VAL A 59 3.07 6.66 -3.62
CA VAL A 59 4.37 6.10 -3.23
C VAL A 59 4.89 6.79 -1.98
N ALA A 60 5.56 6.03 -1.13
CA ALA A 60 6.30 6.53 0.01
C ALA A 60 7.79 6.54 -0.32
N ARG A 61 8.44 7.70 -0.21
CA ARG A 61 9.85 7.89 -0.48
C ARG A 61 10.61 8.17 0.80
N SER A 62 11.73 7.51 0.95
CA SER A 62 12.68 7.79 2.00
C SER A 62 13.63 8.88 1.54
N ASN A 63 13.68 9.98 2.27
CA ASN A 63 14.66 11.04 2.06
C ASN A 63 15.91 10.72 2.90
N SER A 64 16.91 10.08 2.30
CA SER A 64 18.23 9.98 2.92
C SER A 64 18.87 11.36 2.92
N GLY A 65 19.11 11.94 4.08
CA GLY A 65 19.59 13.31 4.29
C GLY A 65 20.97 13.66 3.72
N ARG A 66 21.55 12.81 2.89
CA ARG A 66 22.81 13.04 2.17
C ARG A 66 22.61 12.74 0.69
N GLY A 67 21.89 13.61 0.01
CA GLY A 67 21.83 13.81 -1.42
C GLY A 67 22.01 12.58 -2.31
N LEU A 68 21.12 12.42 -3.24
CA LEU A 68 21.19 11.85 -4.57
C LEU A 68 20.25 10.72 -4.93
N THR A 69 19.71 9.90 -4.03
CA THR A 69 18.67 8.92 -4.42
C THR A 69 17.64 8.72 -3.31
N SER A 70 16.45 9.29 -3.48
CA SER A 70 15.30 8.88 -2.68
C SER A 70 14.89 7.47 -3.11
N LYS A 71 14.87 6.52 -2.19
CA LYS A 71 14.44 5.14 -2.44
C LYS A 71 12.95 5.01 -2.11
N LEU A 72 12.19 4.27 -2.92
CA LEU A 72 10.83 3.93 -2.56
C LEU A 72 10.83 2.98 -1.36
N ALA A 73 10.12 3.38 -0.31
CA ALA A 73 9.92 2.59 0.90
C ALA A 73 8.65 1.72 0.81
N GLY A 74 7.68 2.12 0.00
CA GLY A 74 6.44 1.40 -0.19
C GLY A 74 5.49 2.13 -1.14
N TYR A 75 4.35 1.50 -1.41
CA TYR A 75 3.32 2.08 -2.27
C TYR A 75 1.94 1.55 -1.93
N ILE A 76 0.91 2.23 -2.42
CA ILE A 76 -0.49 1.82 -2.35
C ILE A 76 -1.20 2.19 -3.64
N VAL A 77 -2.07 1.30 -4.10
CA VAL A 77 -2.93 1.49 -5.26
C VAL A 77 -4.38 1.19 -4.89
N ALA A 78 -5.28 2.09 -5.22
CA ALA A 78 -6.70 1.91 -5.04
C ALA A 78 -7.50 2.38 -6.27
N ARG A 79 -8.75 1.94 -6.37
CA ARG A 79 -9.70 2.33 -7.41
C ARG A 79 -11.00 2.80 -6.79
N LEU A 80 -11.63 3.79 -7.43
CA LEU A 80 -12.98 4.20 -7.09
C LEU A 80 -14.01 3.31 -7.80
N GLY A 81 -14.95 2.77 -7.01
CA GLY A 81 -16.24 2.33 -7.48
C GLY A 81 -17.26 3.48 -7.50
N ALA A 82 -18.55 3.20 -7.38
CA ALA A 82 -19.58 4.23 -7.34
C ALA A 82 -19.47 5.09 -6.06
N ASP A 83 -19.47 4.45 -4.90
CA ASP A 83 -19.35 5.06 -3.57
C ASP A 83 -18.40 4.31 -2.65
N GLU A 84 -17.57 3.44 -3.22
CA GLU A 84 -16.61 2.58 -2.52
C GLU A 84 -15.21 2.75 -3.07
N LEU A 85 -14.24 2.62 -2.17
CA LEU A 85 -12.82 2.57 -2.48
C LEU A 85 -12.34 1.12 -2.44
N HIS A 86 -11.86 0.59 -3.54
CA HIS A 86 -11.20 -0.72 -3.57
C HIS A 86 -9.69 -0.55 -3.46
N ILE A 87 -9.11 -1.00 -2.35
CA ILE A 87 -7.67 -1.02 -2.15
C ILE A 87 -7.12 -2.31 -2.78
N ASN A 88 -6.35 -2.15 -3.84
CA ASN A 88 -5.86 -3.27 -4.64
C ASN A 88 -4.53 -3.81 -4.13
N ASN A 89 -3.53 -2.95 -3.95
CA ASN A 89 -2.18 -3.32 -3.54
C ASN A 89 -1.65 -2.36 -2.49
N VAL A 90 -1.10 -2.91 -1.42
CA VAL A 90 -0.31 -2.19 -0.41
C VAL A 90 0.95 -2.99 -0.16
N ALA A 91 2.10 -2.39 -0.34
CA ALA A 91 3.37 -3.04 -0.06
C ALA A 91 4.37 -2.07 0.56
N VAL A 92 5.15 -2.60 1.48
CA VAL A 92 6.25 -1.91 2.14
C VAL A 92 7.52 -2.74 1.96
N ARG A 93 8.57 -2.10 1.50
CA ARG A 93 9.89 -2.72 1.34
C ARG A 93 10.38 -3.26 2.69
N GLU A 94 11.02 -4.42 2.70
CA GLU A 94 11.32 -5.17 3.92
C GLU A 94 12.02 -4.33 5.00
N GLU A 95 13.04 -3.56 4.61
CA GLU A 95 13.79 -2.71 5.53
C GLU A 95 12.98 -1.56 6.17
N PHE A 96 11.79 -1.24 5.62
CA PHE A 96 10.87 -0.22 6.15
C PHE A 96 9.63 -0.80 6.84
N ARG A 97 9.52 -2.12 6.91
CA ARG A 97 8.40 -2.77 7.62
C ARG A 97 8.47 -2.50 9.12
N ARG A 98 7.32 -2.64 9.80
CA ARG A 98 7.16 -2.40 11.25
C ARG A 98 7.54 -0.98 11.70
N SER A 99 7.53 -0.02 10.78
CA SER A 99 7.76 1.41 11.04
C SER A 99 6.47 2.23 11.07
N GLY A 100 5.30 1.59 10.90
CA GLY A 100 4.01 2.25 10.75
C GLY A 100 3.73 2.78 9.34
N LEU A 101 4.60 2.50 8.37
CA LEU A 101 4.47 3.04 7.01
C LEU A 101 3.23 2.51 6.28
N GLY A 102 2.91 1.21 6.43
CA GLY A 102 1.69 0.62 5.86
C GLY A 102 0.43 1.32 6.35
N GLN A 103 0.35 1.63 7.65
CA GLN A 103 -0.74 2.40 8.21
C GLN A 103 -0.82 3.81 7.62
N ARG A 104 0.31 4.52 7.50
CA ARG A 104 0.35 5.87 6.92
C ARG A 104 -0.13 5.90 5.46
N LEU A 105 0.23 4.87 4.68
CA LEU A 105 -0.24 4.72 3.29
C LEU A 105 -1.76 4.49 3.25
N LEU A 106 -2.29 3.61 4.12
CA LEU A 106 -3.73 3.36 4.24
C LEU A 106 -4.49 4.61 4.68
N ASP A 107 -4.03 5.31 5.71
CA ASP A 107 -4.65 6.54 6.20
C ASP A 107 -4.72 7.58 5.06
N ARG A 108 -3.64 7.75 4.32
CA ARG A 108 -3.58 8.70 3.21
C ARG A 108 -4.53 8.35 2.08
N ILE A 109 -4.60 7.09 1.65
CA ILE A 109 -5.51 6.68 0.57
C ILE A 109 -6.97 6.77 0.98
N ILE A 110 -7.29 6.47 2.23
CA ILE A 110 -8.64 6.63 2.79
C ILE A 110 -9.06 8.11 2.81
N GLU A 111 -8.16 9.02 3.17
CA GLU A 111 -8.42 10.47 3.08
C GLU A 111 -8.72 10.92 1.64
N GLU A 112 -7.94 10.45 0.66
CA GLU A 112 -8.20 10.75 -0.75
C GLU A 112 -9.54 10.17 -1.22
N GLY A 113 -9.88 8.96 -0.78
CA GLY A 113 -11.19 8.36 -1.03
C GLY A 113 -12.34 9.20 -0.45
N LYS A 114 -12.23 9.62 0.81
CA LYS A 114 -13.23 10.49 1.46
C LYS A 114 -13.43 11.81 0.72
N ARG A 115 -12.35 12.43 0.24
CA ARG A 115 -12.43 13.64 -0.60
C ARG A 115 -13.17 13.41 -1.92
N SER A 116 -13.13 12.17 -2.42
CA SER A 116 -13.86 11.73 -3.61
C SER A 116 -15.30 11.27 -3.32
N GLY A 117 -15.77 11.35 -2.06
CA GLY A 117 -17.13 11.07 -1.65
C GLY A 117 -17.41 9.57 -1.40
N VAL A 118 -16.40 8.73 -1.21
CA VAL A 118 -16.62 7.31 -0.89
C VAL A 118 -17.14 7.16 0.54
N ARG A 119 -18.00 6.16 0.74
CA ARG A 119 -18.66 5.83 2.00
C ARG A 119 -18.07 4.61 2.70
N ALA A 120 -17.36 3.78 1.96
CA ALA A 120 -16.70 2.59 2.47
C ALA A 120 -15.41 2.31 1.68
N ALA A 121 -14.49 1.59 2.31
CA ALA A 121 -13.36 1.01 1.61
C ALA A 121 -13.31 -0.49 1.86
N PHE A 122 -12.88 -1.25 0.86
CA PHE A 122 -12.72 -2.70 0.97
C PHE A 122 -11.44 -3.18 0.31
N LEU A 123 -11.01 -4.34 0.71
CA LEU A 123 -9.84 -5.03 0.19
C LEU A 123 -9.98 -6.54 0.30
N GLU A 124 -9.18 -7.26 -0.48
CA GLU A 124 -8.98 -8.69 -0.33
C GLU A 124 -7.53 -8.98 0.05
N LEU A 125 -7.32 -9.96 0.92
CA LEU A 125 -5.99 -10.44 1.28
C LEU A 125 -5.97 -11.97 1.34
N ARG A 126 -4.80 -12.57 1.15
CA ARG A 126 -4.60 -14.00 1.36
C ARG A 126 -4.91 -14.37 2.81
N ALA A 127 -5.69 -15.43 3.02
CA ALA A 127 -6.14 -15.83 4.36
C ALA A 127 -4.97 -16.14 5.32
N GLY A 128 -3.83 -16.57 4.81
CA GLY A 128 -2.62 -16.83 5.58
C GLY A 128 -1.73 -15.63 5.84
N ASN A 129 -2.07 -14.44 5.31
CA ASN A 129 -1.27 -13.23 5.52
C ASN A 129 -1.63 -12.55 6.86
N GLU A 130 -1.19 -13.15 7.96
CA GLU A 130 -1.50 -12.68 9.33
C GLU A 130 -0.98 -11.26 9.59
N ALA A 131 0.17 -10.90 9.04
CA ALA A 131 0.75 -9.57 9.22
C ALA A 131 -0.11 -8.47 8.57
N ALA A 132 -0.61 -8.73 7.34
CA ALA A 132 -1.52 -7.81 6.67
C ALA A 132 -2.88 -7.75 7.38
N LEU A 133 -3.43 -8.89 7.82
CA LEU A 133 -4.67 -8.94 8.58
C LEU A 133 -4.58 -8.07 9.83
N ALA A 134 -3.53 -8.22 10.63
CA ALA A 134 -3.31 -7.42 11.84
C ALA A 134 -3.20 -5.92 11.55
N LEU A 135 -2.52 -5.55 10.45
CA LEU A 135 -2.42 -4.16 10.02
C LEU A 135 -3.80 -3.57 9.68
N TYR A 136 -4.59 -4.29 8.86
CA TYR A 136 -5.91 -3.81 8.44
C TYR A 136 -6.90 -3.74 9.60
N GLU A 137 -6.90 -4.72 10.51
CA GLU A 137 -7.71 -4.67 11.72
C GLU A 137 -7.35 -3.47 12.60
N LYS A 138 -6.07 -3.19 12.77
CA LYS A 138 -5.58 -2.00 13.49
C LYS A 138 -6.05 -0.68 12.84
N CYS A 139 -6.20 -0.67 11.51
CA CYS A 139 -6.73 0.48 10.77
C CYS A 139 -8.26 0.57 10.75
N GLY A 140 -8.97 -0.35 11.45
CA GLY A 140 -10.42 -0.34 11.57
C GLY A 140 -11.18 -1.18 10.55
N PHE A 141 -10.48 -1.91 9.69
CA PHE A 141 -11.11 -2.88 8.80
C PHE A 141 -11.58 -4.11 9.58
N ARG A 142 -12.67 -4.70 9.14
CA ARG A 142 -13.21 -5.95 9.68
C ARG A 142 -13.43 -6.97 8.57
N VAL A 143 -13.22 -8.25 8.87
CA VAL A 143 -13.52 -9.35 7.94
C VAL A 143 -15.03 -9.47 7.79
N THR A 144 -15.51 -9.49 6.56
CA THR A 144 -16.93 -9.62 6.22
C THR A 144 -17.26 -10.91 5.50
N SER A 145 -16.31 -11.46 4.75
CA SER A 145 -16.50 -12.72 4.03
C SER A 145 -15.19 -13.39 3.70
N ARG A 146 -15.30 -14.65 3.27
CA ARG A 146 -14.17 -15.47 2.82
C ARG A 146 -14.51 -16.03 1.45
N ARG A 147 -13.61 -15.83 0.48
CA ARG A 147 -13.73 -16.40 -0.87
C ARG A 147 -12.82 -17.62 -0.96
N LYS A 148 -13.41 -18.80 -1.11
CA LYS A 148 -12.64 -20.05 -1.21
C LYS A 148 -11.87 -20.11 -2.52
N ARG A 149 -10.60 -20.55 -2.43
CA ARG A 149 -9.72 -20.76 -3.58
C ARG A 149 -9.63 -19.58 -4.54
N TYR A 150 -9.66 -18.37 -3.99
CA TYR A 150 -9.65 -17.14 -4.77
C TYR A 150 -8.32 -16.90 -5.49
N TYR A 151 -7.22 -17.18 -4.80
CA TYR A 151 -5.88 -17.12 -5.39
C TYR A 151 -5.52 -18.48 -6.00
N SER A 152 -4.78 -18.47 -7.12
CA SER A 152 -4.43 -19.66 -7.88
C SER A 152 -2.97 -20.13 -7.70
N ASP A 153 -2.08 -19.22 -7.31
CA ASP A 153 -0.65 -19.51 -7.18
C ASP A 153 -0.03 -18.83 -5.95
N PRO A 154 0.16 -19.57 -4.85
CA PRO A 154 -0.48 -20.86 -4.54
C PRO A 154 -1.99 -20.73 -4.38
N VAL A 155 -2.71 -21.86 -4.47
CA VAL A 155 -4.15 -21.91 -4.21
C VAL A 155 -4.40 -21.55 -2.74
N GLU A 156 -5.17 -20.49 -2.51
CA GLU A 156 -5.46 -19.98 -1.17
C GLU A 156 -6.77 -19.21 -1.16
N ASP A 157 -7.44 -19.21 -0.01
CA ASP A 157 -8.63 -18.41 0.20
C ASP A 157 -8.27 -16.92 0.34
N ALA A 158 -9.22 -16.05 -0.01
CA ALA A 158 -9.16 -14.63 0.31
C ALA A 158 -10.09 -14.30 1.47
N LEU A 159 -9.64 -13.42 2.35
CA LEU A 159 -10.50 -12.69 3.27
C LEU A 159 -10.90 -11.37 2.60
N VAL A 160 -12.17 -11.03 2.68
CA VAL A 160 -12.68 -9.71 2.27
C VAL A 160 -12.85 -8.88 3.52
N MET A 161 -12.25 -7.70 3.55
CA MET A 161 -12.36 -6.77 4.66
C MET A 161 -12.96 -5.45 4.22
N ILE A 162 -13.73 -4.83 5.10
CA ILE A 162 -14.37 -3.54 4.85
C ILE A 162 -14.19 -2.60 6.05
N ILE A 163 -14.17 -1.30 5.76
CA ILE A 163 -14.31 -0.22 6.73
C ILE A 163 -15.38 0.75 6.25
N ASP A 164 -16.30 1.10 7.15
CA ASP A 164 -17.29 2.14 6.92
C ASP A 164 -16.68 3.52 7.19
N LEU A 165 -16.87 4.47 6.29
CA LEU A 165 -16.26 5.79 6.33
C LEU A 165 -17.25 6.92 6.62
N ASP A 166 -18.56 6.61 6.67
CA ASP A 166 -19.63 7.59 6.87
C ASP A 166 -19.78 8.11 8.32
N GLY A 167 -18.98 7.63 9.25
CA GLY A 167 -18.97 8.13 10.63
C GLY A 167 -20.22 7.87 11.46
N ASN A 168 -21.11 6.99 11.02
CA ASN A 168 -22.24 6.47 11.81
C ASN A 168 -21.85 5.12 12.44
N ALA A 169 -21.21 5.18 13.58
CA ALA A 169 -21.15 4.06 14.51
C ALA A 169 -22.19 4.26 15.59
#